data_8dbf16e76723ae3a0da13e889cea33a8
#
_entry.id   8dbf16e76723ae3a0da13e889cea33a8
#
_cell.length_a   1.000
_cell.length_b   1.000
_cell.length_c   1.000
_cell.angle_alpha   90.00
_cell.angle_beta   90.00
_cell.angle_gamma   90.00
#
_symmetry.space_group_name_H-M   'P 1'
#
loop_
_entity.id
_entity.type
_entity.pdbx_description
1 polymer ?
#
loop_
_entity_poly.entity_id
_entity_poly.type
_entity_poly.pdbx_seq_one_letter_code
_entity_poly.pdbx_strand_id
1 'polypeptide(L)'
;MEICSAYPQGDVGAGFSVNAVEGKTLVLVHMLIKNTSEAVITCDLFEKDFDVSISINDGNYKKAANTLLVNDFITYMGEIPAGESEEVVIVAEVNQITEEEINSCMLRITTKDLGVTAKLK
;
A
#
# COMPACT_ATOMS: atom_id res chain seq x y z
N MET A 1 7.07 -4.65 -4.55
CA MET A 1 5.74 -5.16 -4.93
C MET A 1 5.69 -6.65 -4.66
N GLU A 2 4.59 -7.12 -4.13
CA GLU A 2 4.37 -8.52 -3.81
C GLU A 2 2.98 -8.93 -4.28
N ILE A 3 2.82 -10.18 -4.69
CA ILE A 3 1.53 -10.72 -5.12
C ILE A 3 1.16 -11.88 -4.21
N CYS A 4 -0.08 -11.88 -3.71
CA CYS A 4 -0.55 -12.92 -2.80
C CYS A 4 -2.07 -13.04 -2.85
N SER A 5 -2.58 -14.07 -2.17
CA SER A 5 -4.03 -14.26 -2.04
C SER A 5 -4.57 -13.75 -0.71
N ALA A 6 -3.68 -13.51 0.25
CA ALA A 6 -4.06 -13.00 1.57
C ALA A 6 -2.87 -12.26 2.20
N TYR A 7 -3.16 -11.26 3.01
CA TYR A 7 -2.12 -10.52 3.73
C TYR A 7 -2.66 -10.07 5.10
N PRO A 8 -1.93 -10.22 6.20
CA PRO A 8 -0.68 -11.01 6.28
C PRO A 8 -0.94 -12.49 6.04
N GLN A 9 0.07 -13.20 5.56
CA GLN A 9 -0.07 -14.64 5.32
C GLN A 9 0.17 -15.41 6.62
N GLY A 10 -0.57 -16.51 6.75
CA GLY A 10 -0.44 -17.38 7.90
C GLY A 10 -1.16 -16.81 9.13
N ASP A 11 -1.01 -17.55 10.24
CA ASP A 11 -1.58 -17.15 11.51
C ASP A 11 -0.59 -16.27 12.27
N VAL A 12 -0.76 -14.97 12.15
CA VAL A 12 0.10 -13.98 12.79
C VAL A 12 -0.54 -13.41 14.05
N GLY A 13 -1.37 -14.18 14.72
CA GLY A 13 -2.04 -13.76 15.93
C GLY A 13 -3.38 -13.10 15.67
N ALA A 14 -3.92 -12.41 16.67
CA ALA A 14 -5.28 -11.88 16.66
C ALA A 14 -5.41 -10.59 15.84
N GLY A 15 -4.79 -10.52 14.67
CA GLY A 15 -4.88 -9.36 13.79
C GLY A 15 -5.93 -9.52 12.71
N PHE A 16 -6.16 -8.43 11.98
CA PHE A 16 -6.98 -8.47 10.78
C PHE A 16 -6.14 -8.94 9.59
N SER A 17 -6.79 -9.62 8.66
CA SER A 17 -6.16 -9.99 7.39
C SER A 17 -7.06 -9.56 6.24
N VAL A 18 -6.44 -9.36 5.07
CA VAL A 18 -7.14 -9.08 3.83
C VAL A 18 -7.01 -10.30 2.95
N ASN A 19 -8.13 -10.80 2.44
CA ASN A 19 -8.16 -11.96 1.56
C ASN A 19 -8.71 -11.53 0.20
N ALA A 20 -8.05 -12.01 -0.87
CA ALA A 20 -8.56 -11.78 -2.20
C ALA A 20 -9.85 -12.59 -2.41
N VAL A 21 -10.82 -11.98 -3.09
CA VAL A 21 -12.03 -12.68 -3.52
C VAL A 21 -11.64 -13.72 -4.59
N GLU A 22 -12.41 -14.79 -4.69
CA GLU A 22 -12.17 -15.83 -5.72
C GLU A 22 -12.05 -15.19 -7.10
N GLY A 23 -11.03 -15.58 -7.85
CA GLY A 23 -10.73 -15.00 -9.15
C GLY A 23 -9.97 -13.67 -9.11
N LYS A 24 -9.55 -13.24 -7.92
CA LYS A 24 -8.78 -12.02 -7.72
C LYS A 24 -7.44 -12.32 -7.06
N THR A 25 -6.56 -11.34 -7.12
CA THR A 25 -5.22 -11.39 -6.52
C THR A 25 -4.96 -10.06 -5.81
N LEU A 26 -4.25 -10.12 -4.70
CA LEU A 26 -3.78 -8.92 -4.03
C LEU A 26 -2.41 -8.52 -4.55
N VAL A 27 -2.26 -7.25 -4.85
CA VAL A 27 -0.97 -6.63 -5.13
C VAL A 27 -0.62 -5.76 -3.94
N LEU A 28 0.52 -6.04 -3.33
CA LEU A 28 1.00 -5.30 -2.17
C LEU A 28 2.17 -4.42 -2.58
N VAL A 29 2.15 -3.18 -2.13
CA VAL A 29 3.28 -2.27 -2.29
C VAL A 29 3.77 -1.93 -0.90
N HIS A 30 4.97 -2.39 -0.58
CA HIS A 30 5.62 -2.11 0.70
C HIS A 30 6.42 -0.83 0.59
N MET A 31 6.26 0.07 1.55
CA MET A 31 6.96 1.34 1.56
C MET A 31 7.48 1.65 2.94
N LEU A 32 8.52 2.48 3.00
CA LEU A 32 9.06 2.99 4.26
C LEU A 32 8.78 4.48 4.36
N ILE A 33 8.29 4.89 5.52
CA ILE A 33 8.16 6.31 5.85
C ILE A 33 9.25 6.62 6.85
N LYS A 34 10.14 7.53 6.49
CA LYS A 34 11.27 7.89 7.34
C LYS A 34 11.11 9.29 7.91
N ASN A 35 11.29 9.40 9.22
CA ASN A 35 11.38 10.69 9.89
C ASN A 35 12.81 11.22 9.78
N THR A 36 13.02 12.21 8.92
CA THR A 36 14.35 12.81 8.72
C THR A 36 14.61 14.00 9.63
N SER A 37 13.68 14.33 10.53
CA SER A 37 13.85 15.43 11.47
C SER A 37 14.62 14.97 12.71
N GLU A 38 14.93 15.91 13.60
CA GLU A 38 15.63 15.64 14.85
C GLU A 38 14.71 15.40 16.04
N ALA A 39 13.40 15.37 15.79
CA ALA A 39 12.40 15.17 16.84
C ALA A 39 11.39 14.10 16.43
N VAL A 40 10.71 13.51 17.40
CA VAL A 40 9.60 12.60 17.11
C VAL A 40 8.49 13.37 16.37
N ILE A 41 7.90 12.73 15.36
CA ILE A 41 6.77 13.31 14.63
C ILE A 41 5.53 12.44 14.80
N THR A 42 4.37 13.08 14.81
CA THR A 42 3.09 12.38 14.67
C THR A 42 2.75 12.32 13.20
N CYS A 43 2.69 11.10 12.67
CA CYS A 43 2.40 10.87 11.26
C CYS A 43 0.94 10.43 11.13
N ASP A 44 0.11 11.24 10.51
CA ASP A 44 -1.31 10.96 10.29
C ASP A 44 -1.58 11.03 8.79
N LEU A 45 -1.48 9.87 8.13
CA LEU A 45 -1.71 9.78 6.68
C LEU A 45 -3.19 9.74 6.35
N PHE A 46 -4.02 9.29 7.29
CA PHE A 46 -5.46 9.26 7.08
C PHE A 46 -6.01 10.68 6.87
N GLU A 47 -5.51 11.65 7.63
CA GLU A 47 -5.93 13.05 7.51
C GLU A 47 -5.57 13.65 6.15
N LYS A 48 -4.52 13.14 5.50
CA LYS A 48 -4.08 13.65 4.21
C LYS A 48 -5.00 13.26 3.06
N ASP A 49 -5.86 12.29 3.25
CA ASP A 49 -6.84 11.84 2.27
C ASP A 49 -6.21 11.50 0.92
N PHE A 50 -5.23 10.60 0.94
CA PHE A 50 -4.57 10.15 -0.28
C PHE A 50 -5.50 9.31 -1.14
N ASP A 51 -5.50 9.58 -2.44
CA ASP A 51 -6.02 8.67 -3.44
C ASP A 51 -4.87 7.86 -3.99
N VAL A 52 -4.97 6.53 -3.86
CA VAL A 52 -3.92 5.61 -4.27
C VAL A 52 -4.49 4.62 -5.26
N SER A 53 -3.78 4.43 -6.37
CA SER A 53 -4.20 3.48 -7.39
C SER A 53 -2.99 2.87 -8.07
N ILE A 54 -3.19 1.69 -8.67
CA ILE A 54 -2.15 1.03 -9.45
C ILE A 54 -2.67 0.69 -10.85
N SER A 55 -1.75 0.66 -11.80
CA SER A 55 -2.00 0.23 -13.16
C SER A 55 -1.05 -0.93 -13.48
N ILE A 56 -1.59 -2.01 -14.00
CA ILE A 56 -0.82 -3.19 -14.38
C ILE A 56 -0.88 -3.32 -15.90
N ASN A 57 0.30 -3.51 -16.52
CA ASN A 57 0.44 -3.71 -17.97
C ASN A 57 -0.23 -2.60 -18.78
N ASP A 58 -0.03 -1.35 -18.35
CA ASP A 58 -0.61 -0.16 -18.97
C ASP A 58 -2.14 -0.16 -19.04
N GLY A 59 -2.77 -0.93 -18.16
CA GLY A 59 -4.22 -0.96 -18.06
C GLY A 59 -4.78 0.21 -17.26
N ASN A 60 -6.08 0.18 -17.04
CA ASN A 60 -6.74 1.20 -16.22
C ASN A 60 -6.24 1.17 -14.78
N TYR A 61 -6.16 2.34 -14.17
CA TYR A 61 -5.80 2.44 -12.76
C TYR A 61 -6.92 1.86 -11.89
N LYS A 62 -6.51 1.00 -10.95
CA LYS A 62 -7.39 0.40 -9.94
C LYS A 62 -7.12 1.04 -8.61
N LYS A 63 -8.17 1.53 -7.95
CA LYS A 63 -8.04 2.15 -6.65
C LYS A 63 -7.62 1.13 -5.60
N ALA A 64 -6.68 1.50 -4.74
CA ALA A 64 -6.25 0.65 -3.64
C ALA A 64 -7.37 0.52 -2.60
N ALA A 65 -7.39 -0.62 -1.92
CA ALA A 65 -8.37 -0.88 -0.88
C ALA A 65 -8.02 -0.14 0.40
N ASN A 66 -9.03 0.33 1.12
CA ASN A 66 -8.87 0.76 2.50
C ASN A 66 -9.03 -0.47 3.38
N THR A 67 -8.02 -0.79 4.16
CA THR A 67 -8.03 -1.98 5.00
C THR A 67 -8.06 -1.61 6.49
N LEU A 68 -8.25 -2.62 7.34
CA LEU A 68 -8.17 -2.45 8.79
C LEU A 68 -6.77 -2.75 9.32
N LEU A 69 -5.79 -2.94 8.44
CA LEU A 69 -4.41 -3.18 8.83
C LEU A 69 -3.83 -1.93 9.48
N VAL A 70 -3.09 -2.12 10.57
CA VAL A 70 -2.49 -0.97 11.29
C VAL A 70 -1.41 -0.28 10.48
N ASN A 71 -0.82 -0.97 9.53
CA ASN A 71 0.22 -0.42 8.65
C ASN A 71 -0.27 -0.10 7.24
N ASP A 72 -1.58 0.00 7.02
CA ASP A 72 -2.12 0.45 5.74
C ASP A 72 -1.72 1.90 5.50
N PHE A 73 -1.09 2.17 4.37
CA PHE A 73 -0.62 3.51 4.04
C PHE A 73 -1.75 4.56 4.09
N ILE A 74 -2.92 4.19 3.59
CA ILE A 74 -4.03 5.15 3.46
C ILE A 74 -4.56 5.61 4.81
N THR A 75 -4.53 4.72 5.80
CA THR A 75 -5.13 4.97 7.12
C THR A 75 -4.10 5.05 8.25
N TYR A 76 -2.82 5.01 7.91
CA TYR A 76 -1.77 4.98 8.93
C TYR A 76 -1.79 6.21 9.83
N MET A 77 -1.72 5.95 11.13
CA MET A 77 -1.56 6.98 12.18
C MET A 77 -0.58 6.44 13.23
N GLY A 78 0.44 7.22 13.55
CA GLY A 78 1.41 6.81 14.54
C GLY A 78 2.52 7.81 14.74
N GLU A 79 3.33 7.59 15.77
CA GLU A 79 4.51 8.40 16.04
C GLU A 79 5.74 7.71 15.47
N ILE A 80 6.60 8.48 14.84
CA ILE A 80 7.87 7.98 14.30
C ILE A 80 9.00 8.76 14.97
N PRO A 81 9.83 8.07 15.78
CA PRO A 81 10.98 8.72 16.41
C PRO A 81 11.96 9.29 15.38
N ALA A 82 12.78 10.24 15.83
CA ALA A 82 13.76 10.88 14.97
C ALA A 82 14.70 9.85 14.34
N GLY A 83 14.90 9.96 13.04
CA GLY A 83 15.80 9.09 12.28
C GLY A 83 15.28 7.68 12.03
N GLU A 84 14.12 7.33 12.54
CA GLU A 84 13.55 6.00 12.36
C GLU A 84 12.58 5.95 11.19
N SER A 85 12.24 4.72 10.78
CA SER A 85 11.32 4.45 9.68
C SER A 85 10.23 3.49 10.12
N GLU A 86 9.06 3.62 9.51
CA GLU A 86 7.96 2.67 9.67
C GLU A 86 7.59 2.09 8.31
N GLU A 87 7.37 0.79 8.28
CA GLU A 87 6.90 0.12 7.09
C GLU A 87 5.40 0.24 6.99
N VAL A 88 4.93 0.66 5.83
CA VAL A 88 3.51 0.72 5.50
C VAL A 88 3.25 -0.04 4.21
N VAL A 89 2.01 -0.43 3.99
CA VAL A 89 1.63 -1.24 2.85
C VAL A 89 0.42 -0.62 2.13
N ILE A 90 0.44 -0.73 0.81
CA ILE A 90 -0.71 -0.44 -0.04
C ILE A 90 -1.22 -1.78 -0.55
N VAL A 91 -2.52 -2.03 -0.42
CA VAL A 91 -3.17 -3.26 -0.87
C VAL A 91 -4.13 -2.93 -2.00
N ALA A 92 -3.97 -3.57 -3.14
CA ALA A 92 -4.90 -3.44 -4.24
C ALA A 92 -5.38 -4.82 -4.70
N GLU A 93 -6.67 -4.96 -4.94
CA GLU A 93 -7.24 -6.19 -5.46
C GLU A 93 -7.42 -6.06 -6.97
N VAL A 94 -6.86 -6.99 -7.70
CA VAL A 94 -6.90 -6.99 -9.16
C VAL A 94 -7.39 -8.34 -9.66
N ASN A 95 -7.70 -8.42 -10.96
CA ASN A 95 -8.02 -9.70 -11.58
C ASN A 95 -6.84 -10.66 -11.41
N GLN A 96 -7.15 -11.94 -11.27
CA GLN A 96 -6.12 -12.95 -11.02
C GLN A 96 -5.01 -12.85 -12.07
N ILE A 97 -3.77 -12.74 -11.57
CA ILE A 97 -2.59 -12.59 -12.42
C ILE A 97 -1.40 -13.15 -11.65
N THR A 98 -0.44 -13.72 -12.37
CA THR A 98 0.82 -14.17 -11.77
C THR A 98 1.88 -13.06 -11.90
N GLU A 99 2.92 -13.17 -11.10
CA GLU A 99 4.01 -12.19 -11.14
C GLU A 99 4.68 -12.15 -12.52
N GLU A 100 4.84 -13.31 -13.16
CA GLU A 100 5.44 -13.42 -14.50
C GLU A 100 4.60 -12.75 -15.57
N GLU A 101 3.30 -12.68 -15.40
CA GLU A 101 2.38 -12.05 -16.34
C GLU A 101 2.41 -10.52 -16.23
N ILE A 102 2.97 -9.98 -15.16
CA ILE A 102 3.09 -8.52 -14.97
C ILE A 102 4.34 -8.03 -15.69
N ASN A 103 4.15 -7.29 -16.77
CA ASN A 103 5.24 -6.69 -17.52
C ASN A 103 5.56 -5.28 -17.05
N SER A 104 4.57 -4.57 -16.55
CA SER A 104 4.74 -3.24 -15.98
C SER A 104 3.72 -3.00 -14.88
N CYS A 105 4.10 -2.18 -13.90
CA CYS A 105 3.22 -1.79 -12.82
C CYS A 105 3.57 -0.37 -12.38
N MET A 106 2.57 0.50 -12.36
CA MET A 106 2.71 1.89 -11.95
C MET A 106 1.86 2.17 -10.72
N LEU A 107 2.42 2.92 -9.79
CA LEU A 107 1.74 3.39 -8.60
C LEU A 107 1.46 4.88 -8.74
N ARG A 108 0.23 5.30 -8.47
CA ARG A 108 -0.13 6.71 -8.47
C ARG A 108 -0.74 7.07 -7.11
N ILE A 109 -0.15 8.09 -6.50
CA ILE A 109 -0.62 8.62 -5.22
C ILE A 109 -0.94 10.10 -5.44
N THR A 110 -2.16 10.50 -5.17
CA THR A 110 -2.58 11.89 -5.34
C THR A 110 -3.24 12.42 -4.08
N THR A 111 -3.05 13.72 -3.86
CA THR A 111 -3.80 14.48 -2.88
C THR A 111 -4.51 15.62 -3.61
N LYS A 112 -5.20 16.46 -2.88
CA LYS A 112 -5.88 17.63 -3.45
C LYS A 112 -4.94 18.52 -4.28
N ASP A 113 -3.69 18.66 -3.86
CA ASP A 113 -2.75 19.60 -4.46
C ASP A 113 -1.55 18.97 -5.14
N LEU A 114 -1.29 17.68 -4.91
CA LEU A 114 -0.09 17.00 -5.38
C LEU A 114 -0.39 15.62 -5.94
N GLY A 115 0.44 15.18 -6.87
CA GLY A 115 0.37 13.82 -7.40
C GLY A 115 1.76 13.29 -7.69
N VAL A 116 1.96 12.01 -7.43
CA VAL A 116 3.20 11.30 -7.69
C VAL A 116 2.87 10.00 -8.41
N THR A 117 3.66 9.69 -9.42
CA THR A 117 3.57 8.40 -10.13
C THR A 117 4.93 7.72 -10.03
N ALA A 118 4.93 6.46 -9.63
CA ALA A 118 6.15 5.69 -9.48
C ALA A 118 6.05 4.39 -10.27
N LYS A 119 7.16 4.00 -10.89
CA LYS A 119 7.27 2.74 -11.59
C LYS A 119 7.67 1.65 -10.59
N LEU A 120 6.86 0.61 -10.45
CA LEU A 120 7.13 -0.53 -9.56
C LEU A 120 7.75 -1.70 -10.31
N LYS A 121 7.48 -1.78 -11.59
CA LYS A 121 8.06 -2.83 -12.43
C LYS A 121 8.17 -2.37 -13.89
#